data_cf6fe4c01b615e96a0aa53bdad286fd6
#
_entry.id   cf6fe4c01b615e96a0aa53bdad286fd6
#
_cell.length_a   1.000
_cell.length_b   1.000
_cell.length_c   1.000
_cell.angle_alpha   90.00
_cell.angle_beta   90.00
_cell.angle_gamma   90.00
#
_symmetry.space_group_name_H-M   'P 1'
#
loop_
_entity.id
_entity.type
_entity.pdbx_description
1 polymer ?
#
loop_
_entity_poly.entity_id
_entity_poly.type
_entity_poly.pdbx_seq_one_letter_code
_entity_poly.pdbx_strand_id
1 'polypeptide(L)'
;MQLFRLDASINPEGSASHAIGDIVEGEWRSAHPGGTVRRRDLGSEPLPADAWHAAVRAARTPEDARTERERESLTLALELAAELRSADAVLATVPLYNFGVAQHVKVWIDLAIAGAEAATEPLLEGKPAVLAVVRGVPGP
;
A
#
# COMPACT_ATOMS: atom_id res chain seq x y z
N MET A 1 -14.71 7.82 10.29
CA MET A 1 -14.07 7.83 8.95
C MET A 1 -12.58 7.61 9.09
N GLN A 2 -12.04 6.73 8.29
CA GLN A 2 -10.60 6.42 8.26
C GLN A 2 -10.06 6.58 6.84
N LEU A 3 -8.99 7.37 6.71
CA LEU A 3 -8.19 7.46 5.49
C LEU A 3 -7.01 6.49 5.59
N PHE A 4 -6.82 5.66 4.59
CA PHE A 4 -5.55 4.95 4.41
C PHE A 4 -4.67 5.75 3.45
N ARG A 5 -3.45 6.06 3.89
CA ARG A 5 -2.45 6.77 3.09
C ARG A 5 -1.23 5.90 2.85
N LEU A 6 -0.91 5.70 1.57
CA LEU A 6 0.31 5.03 1.11
C LEU A 6 1.27 6.07 0.57
N ASP A 7 2.48 6.11 1.09
CA ASP A 7 3.59 6.89 0.56
C ASP A 7 4.66 5.96 -0.02
N ALA A 8 5.14 6.24 -1.21
CA ALA A 8 6.04 5.35 -1.95
C ALA A 8 7.35 5.99 -2.43
N SER A 9 7.66 7.21 -1.97
CA SER A 9 8.95 7.84 -2.28
C SER A 9 10.11 7.13 -1.58
N ILE A 10 11.21 6.92 -2.31
CA ILE A 10 12.45 6.42 -1.72
C ILE A 10 13.19 7.47 -0.88
N ASN A 11 12.79 8.75 -1.02
CA ASN A 11 13.32 9.86 -0.24
C ASN A 11 12.22 10.40 0.69
N PRO A 12 12.14 9.94 1.94
CA PRO A 12 11.09 10.37 2.85
C PRO A 12 11.18 11.86 3.19
N GLU A 13 12.38 12.43 3.16
CA GLU A 13 12.60 13.87 3.39
C GLU A 13 12.64 14.64 2.08
N GLY A 14 11.89 15.76 2.02
CA GLY A 14 11.88 16.65 0.85
C GLY A 14 11.21 16.06 -0.39
N SER A 15 10.42 15.02 -0.26
CA SER A 15 9.70 14.39 -1.37
C SER A 15 8.53 15.25 -1.85
N ALA A 16 8.47 15.52 -3.16
CA ALA A 16 7.34 16.23 -3.77
C ALA A 16 6.04 15.43 -3.64
N SER A 17 6.10 14.12 -3.76
CA SER A 17 4.92 13.27 -3.60
C SER A 17 4.37 13.29 -2.16
N HIS A 18 5.24 13.30 -1.15
CA HIS A 18 4.83 13.47 0.24
C HIS A 18 4.17 14.83 0.48
N ALA A 19 4.72 15.90 -0.10
CA ALA A 19 4.13 17.24 0.04
C ALA A 19 2.72 17.32 -0.56
N ILE A 20 2.49 16.71 -1.72
CA ILE A 20 1.15 16.60 -2.30
C ILE A 20 0.24 15.77 -1.41
N GLY A 21 0.73 14.65 -0.90
CA GLY A 21 0.00 13.80 0.04
C GLY A 21 -0.42 14.57 1.30
N ASP A 22 0.44 15.42 1.83
CA ASP A 22 0.15 16.25 3.01
C ASP A 22 -0.97 17.26 2.74
N ILE A 23 -1.00 17.84 1.55
CA ILE A 23 -2.07 18.76 1.12
C ILE A 23 -3.41 18.00 1.04
N VAL A 24 -3.44 16.88 0.35
CA VAL A 24 -4.66 16.07 0.19
C VAL A 24 -5.15 15.54 1.54
N GLU A 25 -4.26 15.06 2.39
CA GLU A 25 -4.62 14.63 3.74
C GLU A 25 -5.17 15.77 4.58
N GLY A 26 -4.58 16.97 4.47
CA GLY A 26 -5.06 18.17 5.15
C GLY A 26 -6.49 18.53 4.77
N GLU A 27 -6.81 18.52 3.48
CA GLU A 27 -8.16 18.74 2.98
C GLU A 27 -9.14 17.67 3.47
N TRP A 28 -8.71 16.40 3.44
CA TRP A 28 -9.53 15.30 3.95
C TRP A 28 -9.84 15.46 5.44
N ARG A 29 -8.85 15.81 6.26
CA ARG A 29 -9.03 16.05 7.70
C ARG A 29 -9.99 17.21 7.98
N SER A 30 -9.90 18.28 7.18
CA SER A 30 -10.80 19.43 7.30
C SER A 30 -12.25 19.04 6.99
N ALA A 31 -12.45 18.15 6.01
CA ALA A 31 -13.77 17.65 5.65
C ALA A 31 -14.32 16.59 6.62
N HIS A 32 -13.45 15.95 7.39
CA HIS A 32 -13.81 14.85 8.30
C HIS A 32 -13.25 15.10 9.71
N PRO A 33 -13.81 16.07 10.47
CA PRO A 33 -13.38 16.31 11.84
C PRO A 33 -13.52 15.04 12.70
N GLY A 34 -12.45 14.67 13.39
CA GLY A 34 -12.42 13.42 14.16
C GLY A 34 -12.05 12.17 13.35
N GLY A 35 -11.84 12.30 12.04
CA GLY A 35 -11.35 11.22 11.21
C GLY A 35 -9.91 10.80 11.56
N THR A 36 -9.59 9.54 11.35
CA THR A 36 -8.26 8.98 11.60
C THR A 36 -7.53 8.72 10.28
N VAL A 37 -6.20 8.78 10.32
CA VAL A 37 -5.35 8.45 9.16
C VAL A 37 -4.40 7.33 9.55
N ARG A 38 -4.45 6.23 8.78
CA ARG A 38 -3.47 5.16 8.85
C ARG A 38 -2.49 5.35 7.70
N ARG A 39 -1.21 5.41 8.00
CA ARG A 39 -0.16 5.58 7.00
C ARG A 39 0.70 4.33 6.86
N ARG A 40 1.13 4.08 5.63
CA ARG A 40 2.19 3.14 5.30
C ARG A 40 3.18 3.82 4.37
N ASP A 41 4.44 3.84 4.77
CA ASP A 41 5.52 4.42 3.98
C ASP A 41 6.44 3.30 3.48
N LEU A 42 6.34 2.99 2.19
CA LEU A 42 7.14 1.92 1.56
C LEU A 42 8.60 2.30 1.37
N GLY A 43 8.93 3.58 1.39
CA GLY A 43 10.31 4.05 1.31
C GLY A 43 11.07 3.83 2.61
N SER A 44 10.42 4.09 3.75
CA SER A 44 11.00 3.91 5.08
C SER A 44 10.90 2.47 5.57
N GLU A 45 9.81 1.79 5.25
CA GLU A 45 9.50 0.42 5.67
C GLU A 45 9.16 -0.45 4.46
N PRO A 46 10.16 -0.80 3.64
CA PRO A 46 9.92 -1.61 2.45
C PRO A 46 9.48 -3.03 2.81
N LEU A 47 8.58 -3.58 2.01
CA LEU A 47 8.11 -4.95 2.16
C LEU A 47 9.16 -5.94 1.64
N PRO A 48 9.25 -7.16 2.21
CA PRO A 48 10.20 -8.17 1.71
C PRO A 48 9.89 -8.54 0.26
N ALA A 49 10.92 -8.53 -0.59
CA ALA A 49 10.77 -8.75 -2.03
C ALA A 49 10.26 -10.15 -2.39
N ASP A 50 10.49 -11.15 -1.54
CA ASP A 50 10.05 -12.54 -1.72
C ASP A 50 8.69 -12.85 -1.07
N ALA A 51 8.10 -11.90 -0.36
CA ALA A 51 6.88 -12.13 0.42
C ALA A 51 5.67 -12.51 -0.46
N TRP A 52 5.53 -11.91 -1.64
CA TRP A 52 4.41 -12.24 -2.52
C TRP A 52 4.42 -13.70 -2.95
N HIS A 53 5.57 -14.20 -3.43
CA HIS A 53 5.72 -15.60 -3.83
C HIS A 53 5.40 -16.55 -2.67
N ALA A 54 5.94 -16.26 -1.49
CA ALA A 54 5.69 -17.07 -0.30
C ALA A 54 4.21 -17.04 0.13
N ALA A 55 3.55 -15.88 0.06
CA ALA A 55 2.12 -15.75 0.38
C ALA A 55 1.24 -16.55 -0.59
N VAL A 56 1.54 -16.47 -1.89
CA VAL A 56 0.80 -17.24 -2.92
C VAL A 56 0.96 -18.75 -2.70
N ARG A 57 2.16 -19.20 -2.36
CA ARG A 57 2.39 -20.61 -2.01
C ARG A 57 1.63 -21.01 -0.76
N ALA A 58 1.67 -20.18 0.29
CA ALA A 58 0.96 -20.44 1.54
C ALA A 58 -0.55 -20.63 1.33
N ALA A 59 -1.15 -19.78 0.49
CA ALA A 59 -2.59 -19.85 0.19
C ALA A 59 -3.00 -21.17 -0.49
N ARG A 60 -2.06 -21.84 -1.17
CA ARG A 60 -2.27 -23.11 -1.86
C ARG A 60 -1.79 -24.34 -1.07
N THR A 61 -1.20 -24.11 0.09
CA THR A 61 -0.61 -25.14 0.93
C THR A 61 -1.47 -25.33 2.18
N PRO A 62 -1.80 -26.58 2.58
CA PRO A 62 -2.48 -26.81 3.84
C PRO A 62 -1.74 -26.18 5.01
N GLU A 63 -2.46 -25.66 5.99
CA GLU A 63 -1.91 -24.86 7.08
C GLU A 63 -0.78 -25.56 7.84
N ASP A 64 -0.96 -26.84 8.11
CA ASP A 64 0.01 -27.69 8.83
C ASP A 64 1.29 -28.00 8.02
N ALA A 65 1.24 -27.83 6.70
CA ALA A 65 2.38 -28.07 5.80
C ALA A 65 3.11 -26.78 5.39
N ARG A 66 2.64 -25.60 5.82
CA ARG A 66 3.28 -24.33 5.51
C ARG A 66 4.59 -24.17 6.26
N THR A 67 5.60 -23.62 5.57
CA THR A 67 6.81 -23.15 6.23
C THR A 67 6.52 -21.90 7.07
N GLU A 68 7.41 -21.56 7.99
CA GLU A 68 7.31 -20.33 8.78
C GLU A 68 7.27 -19.09 7.87
N ARG A 69 8.14 -19.04 6.85
CA ARG A 69 8.18 -17.96 5.88
C ARG A 69 6.86 -17.81 5.11
N GLU A 70 6.24 -18.89 4.73
CA GLU A 70 4.94 -18.90 4.08
C GLU A 70 3.85 -18.36 5.00
N ARG A 71 3.82 -18.77 6.28
CA ARG A 71 2.86 -18.24 7.26
C ARG A 71 3.01 -16.75 7.48
N GLU A 72 4.24 -16.27 7.70
CA GLU A 72 4.53 -14.86 7.89
C GLU A 72 4.11 -14.02 6.68
N SER A 73 4.40 -14.50 5.48
CA SER A 73 4.09 -13.80 4.23
C SER A 73 2.59 -13.75 3.97
N LEU A 74 1.86 -14.82 4.25
CA LEU A 74 0.39 -14.83 4.13
C LEU A 74 -0.24 -13.90 5.17
N THR A 75 0.26 -13.90 6.40
CA THR A 75 -0.19 -12.98 7.46
C THR A 75 0.02 -11.53 7.02
N LEU A 76 1.18 -11.20 6.45
CA LEU A 76 1.45 -9.87 5.91
C LEU A 76 0.47 -9.50 4.78
N ALA A 77 0.23 -10.40 3.85
CA ALA A 77 -0.71 -10.16 2.75
C ALA A 77 -2.13 -9.88 3.27
N LEU A 78 -2.60 -10.67 4.23
CA LEU A 78 -3.91 -10.47 4.87
C LEU A 78 -3.98 -9.14 5.63
N GLU A 79 -2.91 -8.75 6.29
CA GLU A 79 -2.80 -7.46 7.00
C GLU A 79 -2.91 -6.28 6.02
N LEU A 80 -2.17 -6.31 4.90
CA LEU A 80 -2.22 -5.27 3.88
C LEU A 80 -3.62 -5.15 3.25
N ALA A 81 -4.27 -6.27 3.00
CA ALA A 81 -5.65 -6.29 2.52
C ALA A 81 -6.61 -5.70 3.56
N ALA A 82 -6.43 -6.03 4.83
CA ALA A 82 -7.26 -5.52 5.93
C ALA A 82 -7.12 -4.00 6.12
N GLU A 83 -5.91 -3.44 5.92
CA GLU A 83 -5.69 -1.99 5.94
C GLU A 83 -6.56 -1.26 4.92
N LEU A 84 -6.62 -1.78 3.70
CA LEU A 84 -7.45 -1.22 2.63
C LEU A 84 -8.95 -1.41 2.90
N ARG A 85 -9.35 -2.59 3.38
CA ARG A 85 -10.76 -2.86 3.68
C ARG A 85 -11.32 -2.01 4.81
N SER A 86 -10.51 -1.75 5.84
CA SER A 86 -10.95 -0.95 6.99
C SER A 86 -11.02 0.55 6.70
N ALA A 87 -10.40 1.01 5.63
CA ALA A 87 -10.41 2.42 5.24
C ALA A 87 -11.72 2.80 4.56
N ASP A 88 -12.17 4.02 4.78
CA ASP A 88 -13.31 4.64 4.08
C ASP A 88 -12.87 5.36 2.80
N ALA A 89 -11.60 5.77 2.74
CA ALA A 89 -11.00 6.41 1.58
C ALA A 89 -9.51 6.04 1.49
N VAL A 90 -8.95 6.13 0.29
CA VAL A 90 -7.55 5.79 0.03
C VAL A 90 -6.84 6.94 -0.67
N LEU A 91 -5.65 7.26 -0.19
CA LEU A 91 -4.70 8.18 -0.83
C LEU A 91 -3.39 7.43 -1.06
N ALA A 92 -2.94 7.38 -2.30
CA ALA A 92 -1.62 6.85 -2.64
C ALA A 92 -0.77 7.92 -3.32
N THR A 93 0.43 8.14 -2.82
CA THR A 93 1.42 9.03 -3.44
C THR A 93 2.54 8.18 -4.05
N VAL A 94 2.64 8.21 -5.37
CA VAL A 94 3.52 7.31 -6.12
C VAL A 94 4.41 8.10 -7.05
N PRO A 95 5.69 8.27 -6.72
CA PRO A 95 6.65 8.80 -7.70
C PRO A 95 6.98 7.75 -8.75
N LEU A 96 7.21 8.20 -9.98
CA LEU A 96 7.72 7.35 -11.05
C LEU A 96 9.25 7.41 -11.07
N TYR A 97 9.86 6.24 -11.12
CA TYR A 97 11.30 6.05 -11.29
C TYR A 97 11.56 5.26 -12.56
N ASN A 98 12.54 5.69 -13.35
CA ASN A 98 12.89 4.98 -14.59
C ASN A 98 11.65 4.70 -15.48
N PHE A 99 10.78 5.69 -15.62
CA PHE A 99 9.55 5.64 -16.41
C PHE A 99 8.46 4.67 -15.92
N GLY A 100 8.53 4.22 -14.68
CA GLY A 100 7.54 3.31 -14.10
C GLY A 100 7.43 3.42 -12.59
N VAL A 101 6.53 2.65 -12.01
CA VAL A 101 6.43 2.54 -10.54
C VAL A 101 7.64 1.81 -9.99
N ALA A 102 8.07 2.19 -8.79
CA ALA A 102 9.14 1.50 -8.09
C ALA A 102 8.74 0.06 -7.76
N GLN A 103 9.72 -0.83 -7.68
CA GLN A 103 9.49 -2.24 -7.37
C GLN A 103 8.74 -2.47 -6.05
N HIS A 104 8.99 -1.66 -5.04
CA HIS A 104 8.33 -1.79 -3.73
C HIS A 104 6.82 -1.47 -3.79
N VAL A 105 6.38 -0.62 -4.71
CA VAL A 105 4.96 -0.38 -4.99
C VAL A 105 4.31 -1.63 -5.58
N LYS A 106 4.98 -2.26 -6.53
CA LYS A 106 4.48 -3.49 -7.16
C LYS A 106 4.39 -4.64 -6.16
N VAL A 107 5.37 -4.79 -5.28
CA VAL A 107 5.32 -5.78 -4.20
C VAL A 107 4.11 -5.54 -3.30
N TRP A 108 3.83 -4.30 -2.93
CA TRP A 108 2.67 -3.95 -2.12
C TRP A 108 1.34 -4.29 -2.83
N ILE A 109 1.21 -3.94 -4.10
CA ILE A 109 0.02 -4.24 -4.90
C ILE A 109 -0.20 -5.76 -4.95
N ASP A 110 0.83 -6.51 -5.31
CA ASP A 110 0.74 -7.97 -5.46
C ASP A 110 0.39 -8.65 -4.13
N LEU A 111 0.96 -8.20 -3.02
CA LEU A 111 0.64 -8.72 -1.69
C LEU A 111 -0.78 -8.38 -1.25
N ALA A 112 -1.23 -7.14 -1.46
CA ALA A 112 -2.59 -6.73 -1.11
C ALA A 112 -3.63 -7.54 -1.88
N ILE A 113 -3.40 -7.79 -3.17
CA ILE A 113 -4.26 -8.63 -4.00
C ILE A 113 -4.26 -10.08 -3.49
N ALA A 114 -3.09 -10.65 -3.19
CA ALA A 114 -3.00 -11.99 -2.63
C ALA A 114 -3.76 -12.14 -1.31
N GLY A 115 -3.70 -11.11 -0.47
CA GLY A 115 -4.46 -11.05 0.79
C GLY A 115 -5.97 -10.98 0.57
N ALA A 116 -6.41 -10.20 -0.42
CA ALA A 116 -7.83 -10.12 -0.78
C ALA A 116 -8.36 -11.44 -1.32
N GLU A 117 -7.60 -12.10 -2.19
CA GLU A 117 -7.95 -13.42 -2.73
C GLU A 117 -8.04 -14.47 -1.63
N ALA A 118 -7.09 -14.48 -0.70
CA ALA A 118 -7.07 -15.41 0.43
C ALA A 118 -8.25 -15.19 1.38
N ALA A 119 -8.67 -13.94 1.57
CA ALA A 119 -9.82 -13.57 2.39
C ALA A 119 -11.16 -13.69 1.64
N THR A 120 -11.14 -13.83 0.30
CA THR A 120 -12.31 -13.80 -0.57
C THR A 120 -13.16 -12.53 -0.42
N GLU A 121 -12.49 -11.39 -0.28
CA GLU A 121 -13.14 -10.11 -0.04
C GLU A 121 -12.58 -9.02 -0.97
N PRO A 122 -13.41 -8.11 -1.49
CA PRO A 122 -12.95 -6.98 -2.30
C PRO A 122 -12.14 -5.98 -1.45
N LEU A 123 -11.20 -5.27 -2.09
CA LEU A 123 -10.36 -4.29 -1.42
C LEU A 123 -10.97 -2.88 -1.39
N LEU A 124 -11.39 -2.39 -2.54
CA LEU A 124 -11.69 -0.97 -2.76
C LEU A 124 -13.10 -0.71 -3.29
N GLU A 125 -13.96 -1.72 -3.33
CA GLU A 125 -15.30 -1.56 -3.87
C GLU A 125 -16.07 -0.44 -3.17
N GLY A 126 -16.56 0.52 -3.95
CA GLY A 126 -17.34 1.66 -3.45
C GLY A 126 -16.56 2.71 -2.67
N LYS A 127 -15.23 2.64 -2.63
CA LYS A 127 -14.41 3.60 -1.87
C LYS A 127 -13.79 4.66 -2.77
N PRO A 128 -13.84 5.95 -2.39
CA PRO A 128 -13.09 6.97 -3.08
C PRO A 128 -11.58 6.74 -2.92
N ALA A 129 -10.86 6.89 -4.02
CA ALA A 129 -9.41 6.75 -4.05
C ALA A 129 -8.77 7.89 -4.84
N VAL A 130 -7.71 8.46 -4.30
CA VAL A 130 -6.88 9.46 -4.95
C VAL A 130 -5.48 8.87 -5.17
N LEU A 131 -5.02 8.92 -6.40
CA LEU A 131 -3.66 8.55 -6.78
C LEU A 131 -2.92 9.82 -7.22
N ALA A 132 -1.94 10.24 -6.43
CA ALA A 132 -1.05 11.34 -6.76
C ALA A 132 0.24 10.77 -7.36
N VAL A 133 0.40 10.95 -8.67
CA VAL A 133 1.59 10.47 -9.41
C VAL A 133 2.51 11.65 -9.69
N VAL A 134 3.77 11.50 -9.30
CA VAL A 134 4.82 12.49 -9.52
C VAL A 134 5.93 11.88 -10.36
N ARG A 135 6.38 12.61 -11.37
CA ARG A 135 7.57 12.25 -12.15
C ARG A 135 8.59 13.38 -12.16
N GLY A 136 9.86 13.02 -12.18
CA GLY A 136 10.92 14.01 -12.40
C GLY A 136 10.83 14.62 -13.80
N VAL A 137 11.20 15.88 -13.91
CA VAL A 137 11.41 16.52 -15.21
C VAL A 137 12.77 16.06 -15.73
N PRO A 138 12.90 15.63 -16.99
CA PRO A 138 14.21 15.39 -17.58
C PRO A 138 15.06 16.64 -17.40
N GLY A 139 16.25 16.49 -16.83
CA GLY A 139 17.22 17.57 -16.76
C GLY A 139 17.55 18.11 -18.16
N PRO A 140 18.06 19.32 -18.24
CA PRO A 140 18.49 19.89 -19.52
C PRO A 140 19.62 19.07 -20.14
#